data_ae8ceef6232a0b26cf462a64a80e8653
#
_entry.id   ae8ceef6232a0b26cf462a64a80e8653
#
_cell.length_a   1.000
_cell.length_b   1.000
_cell.length_c   1.000
_cell.angle_alpha   90.00
_cell.angle_beta   90.00
_cell.angle_gamma   90.00
#
_symmetry.space_group_name_H-M   'P 1'
#
loop_
_entity.id
_entity.type
_entity.pdbx_description
1 polymer ?
#
loop_
_entity_poly.entity_id
_entity_poly.type
_entity_poly.pdbx_seq_one_letter_code
_entity_poly.pdbx_strand_id
1 'polypeptide(L)'
;GNGPDPGETMIDIGFSNVNPVIHVPASILGVSSMENWSLVYGNEPDSYSMYSHGLCPSICRVQYQFYQEQVAIAKAIGIDYPKWTYEMFFSRRSILTQEYMGLDENGKDNVVFPLDRPCDEGNTGPNDINHRYITEDIPVGCKIYHDLGIQFGVPTPIIDAMIVIGGAYHEKSFFKETKYNLEYLGIKHMTKDSLLKYLREGYYKNEQSTCQHNM
;
A
#
# COMPACT_ATOMS: atom_id res chain seq x y z
N GLY A 1 4.16 23.34 -13.81
CA GLY A 1 3.81 22.05 -13.27
C GLY A 1 4.52 21.87 -11.94
N ASN A 2 3.76 21.82 -10.87
CA ASN A 2 4.32 21.46 -9.59
C ASN A 2 4.57 19.95 -9.65
N GLY A 3 5.84 19.56 -9.63
CA GLY A 3 6.22 18.18 -9.36
C GLY A 3 5.70 17.73 -7.98
N PRO A 4 5.76 16.45 -7.67
CA PRO A 4 5.43 15.98 -6.33
C PRO A 4 6.29 16.72 -5.30
N ASP A 5 5.68 17.12 -4.19
CA ASP A 5 6.40 17.74 -3.09
C ASP A 5 7.50 16.77 -2.61
N PRO A 6 8.74 17.24 -2.47
CA PRO A 6 9.80 16.39 -1.95
C PRO A 6 9.49 16.00 -0.51
N GLY A 7 9.47 14.71 -0.22
CA GLY A 7 9.37 14.23 1.15
C GLY A 7 10.60 14.67 1.97
N GLU A 8 10.41 14.96 3.24
CA GLU A 8 11.50 15.37 4.14
C GLU A 8 12.43 14.18 4.47
N THR A 9 11.91 12.97 4.42
CA THR A 9 12.64 11.74 4.78
C THR A 9 12.31 10.59 3.83
N MET A 10 13.14 9.54 3.83
CA MET A 10 12.87 8.32 3.06
C MET A 10 11.54 7.64 3.47
N ILE A 11 11.10 7.81 4.71
CA ILE A 11 9.86 7.19 5.16
C ILE A 11 8.63 7.95 4.63
N ASP A 12 8.74 9.27 4.41
CA ASP A 12 7.68 10.05 3.75
C ASP A 12 7.47 9.54 2.33
N ILE A 13 8.56 9.27 1.62
CA ILE A 13 8.53 8.66 0.28
C ILE A 13 7.93 7.25 0.34
N GLY A 14 8.30 6.45 1.34
CA GLY A 14 7.75 5.11 1.56
C GLY A 14 6.24 5.12 1.81
N PHE A 15 5.74 6.06 2.61
CA PHE A 15 4.30 6.24 2.82
C PHE A 15 3.58 6.78 1.59
N SER A 16 4.26 7.51 0.73
CA SER A 16 3.71 8.00 -0.55
C SER A 16 3.60 6.89 -1.61
N ASN A 17 4.13 5.69 -1.35
CA ASN A 17 3.96 4.55 -2.24
C ASN A 17 2.52 4.03 -2.16
N VAL A 18 1.77 4.25 -3.22
CA VAL A 18 0.36 3.87 -3.34
C VAL A 18 0.15 2.40 -3.71
N ASN A 19 1.20 1.70 -4.16
CA ASN A 19 1.08 0.35 -4.67
C ASN A 19 0.41 -0.62 -3.69
N PRO A 20 0.85 -0.74 -2.42
CA PRO A 20 0.23 -1.69 -1.50
C PRO A 20 -1.25 -1.40 -1.25
N VAL A 21 -1.63 -0.13 -1.14
CA VAL A 21 -3.02 0.24 -0.82
C VAL A 21 -3.96 0.06 -2.01
N ILE A 22 -3.47 0.22 -3.23
CA ILE A 22 -4.29 0.06 -4.43
C ILE A 22 -4.27 -1.39 -4.91
N HIS A 23 -3.08 -1.95 -5.08
CA HIS A 23 -2.92 -3.25 -5.72
C HIS A 23 -3.38 -4.40 -4.83
N VAL A 24 -3.00 -4.40 -3.55
CA VAL A 24 -3.20 -5.58 -2.71
C VAL A 24 -4.68 -5.86 -2.46
N PRO A 25 -5.51 -4.91 -1.97
CA PRO A 25 -6.93 -5.18 -1.80
C PRO A 25 -7.64 -5.51 -3.12
N ALA A 26 -7.28 -4.83 -4.19
CA ALA A 26 -7.90 -5.07 -5.50
C ALA A 26 -7.57 -6.46 -6.06
N SER A 27 -6.31 -6.90 -5.95
CA SER A 27 -5.90 -8.22 -6.43
C SER A 27 -6.41 -9.35 -5.54
N ILE A 28 -6.36 -9.18 -4.21
CA ILE A 28 -6.82 -10.19 -3.26
C ILE A 28 -8.34 -10.38 -3.33
N LEU A 29 -9.10 -9.30 -3.30
CA LEU A 29 -10.55 -9.38 -3.28
C LEU A 29 -11.17 -9.57 -4.66
N GLY A 30 -10.44 -9.19 -5.71
CA GLY A 30 -10.82 -9.38 -7.10
C GLY A 30 -10.36 -10.71 -7.73
N VAL A 31 -9.75 -11.61 -6.94
CA VAL A 31 -9.15 -12.85 -7.43
C VAL A 31 -10.10 -13.71 -8.26
N SER A 32 -11.36 -13.80 -7.85
CA SER A 32 -12.37 -14.59 -8.58
C SER A 32 -12.60 -14.04 -10.00
N SER A 33 -12.62 -12.72 -10.17
CA SER A 33 -12.75 -12.13 -11.51
C SER A 33 -11.50 -12.38 -12.35
N MET A 34 -10.33 -12.28 -11.74
CA MET A 34 -9.05 -12.50 -12.40
C MET A 34 -8.89 -13.96 -12.88
N GLU A 35 -9.07 -14.93 -11.99
CA GLU A 35 -8.87 -16.36 -12.33
C GLU A 35 -9.94 -16.89 -13.27
N ASN A 36 -11.17 -16.38 -13.20
CA ASN A 36 -12.27 -16.80 -14.07
C ASN A 36 -12.37 -15.99 -15.36
N TRP A 37 -11.51 -15.00 -15.60
CA TRP A 37 -11.63 -14.07 -16.71
C TRP A 37 -11.71 -14.74 -18.07
N SER A 38 -10.85 -15.70 -18.32
CA SER A 38 -10.84 -16.47 -19.56
C SER A 38 -11.71 -17.73 -19.46
N LEU A 39 -11.53 -18.50 -18.37
CA LEU A 39 -12.16 -19.82 -18.23
C LEU A 39 -13.67 -19.78 -18.12
N VAL A 40 -14.22 -18.79 -17.42
CA VAL A 40 -15.66 -18.69 -17.15
C VAL A 40 -16.32 -17.65 -18.01
N TYR A 41 -15.68 -16.50 -18.17
CA TYR A 41 -16.27 -15.37 -18.89
C TYR A 41 -15.93 -15.37 -20.37
N GLY A 42 -15.02 -16.24 -20.82
CA GLY A 42 -14.68 -16.39 -22.24
C GLY A 42 -13.91 -15.21 -22.85
N ASN A 43 -13.29 -14.38 -22.00
CA ASN A 43 -12.48 -13.25 -22.44
C ASN A 43 -11.05 -13.66 -22.80
N GLU A 44 -10.34 -12.82 -23.56
CA GLU A 44 -8.92 -13.03 -23.84
C GLU A 44 -8.11 -13.01 -22.54
N PRO A 45 -7.23 -14.01 -22.29
CA PRO A 45 -6.53 -14.17 -21.00
C PRO A 45 -5.82 -12.90 -20.52
N ASP A 46 -5.16 -12.19 -21.43
CA ASP A 46 -4.33 -11.02 -21.10
C ASP A 46 -5.11 -9.69 -21.11
N SER A 47 -6.44 -9.74 -21.28
CA SER A 47 -7.28 -8.56 -21.32
C SER A 47 -7.86 -8.15 -19.98
N TYR A 48 -7.63 -8.92 -18.92
CA TYR A 48 -8.09 -8.54 -17.58
C TYR A 48 -7.36 -7.28 -17.09
N SER A 49 -8.12 -6.39 -16.50
CA SER A 49 -7.58 -5.24 -15.79
C SER A 49 -8.18 -5.17 -14.39
N MET A 50 -7.34 -5.18 -13.38
CA MET A 50 -7.74 -4.96 -12.00
C MET A 50 -8.50 -3.63 -11.86
N TYR A 51 -8.06 -2.61 -12.57
CA TYR A 51 -8.63 -1.26 -12.51
C TYR A 51 -10.02 -1.16 -13.15
N SER A 52 -10.26 -1.88 -14.26
CA SER A 52 -11.52 -1.82 -15.00
C SER A 52 -12.50 -2.90 -14.58
N HIS A 53 -12.01 -4.10 -14.27
CA HIS A 53 -12.81 -5.30 -14.08
C HIS A 53 -12.79 -5.83 -12.66
N GLY A 54 -11.69 -5.56 -11.92
CA GLY A 54 -11.50 -6.04 -10.55
C GLY A 54 -12.09 -5.11 -9.49
N LEU A 55 -11.94 -3.82 -9.66
CA LEU A 55 -12.40 -2.84 -8.67
C LEU A 55 -13.94 -2.75 -8.63
N CYS A 56 -14.46 -2.66 -7.40
CA CYS A 56 -15.87 -2.44 -7.12
C CYS A 56 -16.05 -1.56 -5.87
N PRO A 57 -17.24 -0.96 -5.61
CA PRO A 57 -17.43 -0.04 -4.48
C PRO A 57 -17.00 -0.62 -3.14
N SER A 58 -17.19 -1.92 -2.95
CA SER A 58 -16.80 -2.60 -1.71
C SER A 58 -15.29 -2.73 -1.57
N ILE A 59 -14.58 -3.08 -2.64
CA ILE A 59 -13.12 -3.14 -2.66
C ILE A 59 -12.51 -1.77 -2.43
N CYS A 60 -13.05 -0.75 -3.05
CA CYS A 60 -12.59 0.62 -2.84
C CYS A 60 -12.76 1.09 -1.39
N ARG A 61 -13.85 0.69 -0.71
CA ARG A 61 -13.99 0.95 0.73
C ARG A 61 -12.90 0.25 1.55
N VAL A 62 -12.50 -0.95 1.17
CA VAL A 62 -11.37 -1.66 1.82
C VAL A 62 -10.04 -0.94 1.55
N GLN A 63 -9.79 -0.48 0.32
CA GLN A 63 -8.61 0.34 0.01
C GLN A 63 -8.56 1.61 0.86
N TYR A 64 -9.69 2.28 1.05
CA TYR A 64 -9.75 3.46 1.89
C TYR A 64 -9.51 3.14 3.38
N GLN A 65 -9.99 2.03 3.89
CA GLN A 65 -9.68 1.59 5.26
C GLN A 65 -8.19 1.25 5.43
N PHE A 66 -7.58 0.59 4.44
CA PHE A 66 -6.14 0.38 4.40
C PHE A 66 -5.37 1.70 4.48
N TYR A 67 -5.76 2.67 3.66
CA TYR A 67 -5.17 4.01 3.69
C TYR A 67 -5.31 4.68 5.07
N GLN A 68 -6.45 4.53 5.74
CA GLN A 68 -6.63 5.09 7.09
C GLN A 68 -5.69 4.46 8.11
N GLU A 69 -5.38 3.17 8.00
CA GLU A 69 -4.35 2.51 8.81
C GLU A 69 -2.96 3.09 8.54
N GLN A 70 -2.60 3.36 7.27
CA GLN A 70 -1.36 4.06 6.93
C GLN A 70 -1.30 5.46 7.55
N VAL A 71 -2.39 6.24 7.46
CA VAL A 71 -2.49 7.58 8.10
C VAL A 71 -2.28 7.49 9.61
N ALA A 72 -2.86 6.48 10.25
CA ALA A 72 -2.71 6.28 11.70
C ALA A 72 -1.27 5.95 12.08
N ILE A 73 -0.59 5.08 11.32
CA ILE A 73 0.83 4.75 11.52
C ILE A 73 1.70 5.99 11.31
N ALA A 74 1.52 6.72 10.20
CA ALA A 74 2.26 7.94 9.91
C ALA A 74 2.14 8.97 11.04
N LYS A 75 0.91 9.18 11.55
CA LYS A 75 0.65 10.04 12.70
C LYS A 75 1.38 9.59 13.96
N ALA A 76 1.38 8.28 14.25
CA ALA A 76 2.06 7.74 15.42
C ALA A 76 3.58 7.94 15.36
N ILE A 77 4.16 7.80 14.18
CA ILE A 77 5.58 8.06 13.89
C ILE A 77 5.89 9.57 13.95
N GLY A 78 4.91 10.43 13.65
CA GLY A 78 5.06 11.89 13.59
C GLY A 78 5.40 12.43 12.21
N ILE A 79 4.99 11.68 11.18
CA ILE A 79 5.07 12.10 9.79
C ILE A 79 3.79 12.87 9.45
N ASP A 80 3.94 13.98 8.75
CA ASP A 80 2.81 14.72 8.19
C ASP A 80 2.37 14.05 6.88
N TYR A 81 1.39 13.17 7.01
CA TYR A 81 0.84 12.41 5.90
C TYR A 81 -0.57 12.91 5.58
N PRO A 82 -0.92 13.11 4.30
CA PRO A 82 -2.21 13.65 3.92
C PRO A 82 -3.39 12.85 4.49
N LYS A 83 -4.38 13.56 5.01
CA LYS A 83 -5.64 12.97 5.51
C LYS A 83 -6.75 13.30 4.55
N TRP A 84 -6.85 12.53 3.49
CA TRP A 84 -7.89 12.69 2.50
C TRP A 84 -9.22 12.11 2.98
N THR A 85 -10.33 12.75 2.59
CA THR A 85 -11.64 12.11 2.64
C THR A 85 -11.71 10.98 1.62
N TYR A 86 -12.77 10.17 1.70
CA TYR A 86 -12.97 9.10 0.74
C TYR A 86 -12.98 9.59 -0.71
N GLU A 87 -13.68 10.70 -0.97
CA GLU A 87 -13.78 11.32 -2.28
C GLU A 87 -12.42 11.87 -2.73
N MET A 88 -11.67 12.49 -1.85
CA MET A 88 -10.34 13.00 -2.15
C MET A 88 -9.33 11.88 -2.41
N PHE A 89 -9.42 10.76 -1.67
CA PHE A 89 -8.56 9.60 -1.86
C PHE A 89 -8.67 9.03 -3.28
N PHE A 90 -9.87 9.03 -3.84
CA PHE A 90 -10.12 8.58 -5.20
C PHE A 90 -10.15 9.70 -6.25
N SER A 91 -9.75 10.92 -5.87
CA SER A 91 -9.63 12.02 -6.81
C SER A 91 -8.31 11.96 -7.58
N ARG A 92 -8.24 12.67 -8.71
CA ARG A 92 -7.03 12.82 -9.52
C ARG A 92 -5.83 13.38 -8.77
N ARG A 93 -6.06 14.10 -7.69
CA ARG A 93 -5.00 14.81 -6.94
C ARG A 93 -4.39 13.98 -5.84
N SER A 94 -4.93 12.81 -5.59
CA SER A 94 -4.46 11.95 -4.52
C SER A 94 -3.62 10.77 -5.04
N ILE A 95 -4.14 9.57 -4.93
CA ILE A 95 -3.44 8.33 -5.21
C ILE A 95 -3.58 7.91 -6.67
N LEU A 96 -4.77 8.10 -7.23
CA LEU A 96 -5.01 7.76 -8.63
C LEU A 96 -4.59 8.92 -9.50
N THR A 97 -3.59 8.69 -10.33
CA THR A 97 -3.11 9.67 -11.29
C THR A 97 -4.16 10.00 -12.33
N GLN A 98 -3.92 11.02 -13.11
CA GLN A 98 -4.84 11.51 -14.16
C GLN A 98 -5.29 10.42 -15.16
N GLU A 99 -4.53 9.36 -15.28
CA GLU A 99 -4.76 8.28 -16.23
C GLU A 99 -5.93 7.39 -15.87
N TYR A 100 -6.25 7.27 -14.58
CA TYR A 100 -7.28 6.35 -14.08
C TYR A 100 -8.65 6.98 -13.85
N MET A 101 -8.70 8.29 -13.76
CA MET A 101 -9.96 9.01 -13.51
C MET A 101 -10.12 10.16 -14.51
N GLY A 102 -10.93 9.97 -15.52
CA GLY A 102 -11.23 10.98 -16.54
C GLY A 102 -11.71 12.32 -15.94
N LEU A 103 -11.63 13.39 -16.70
CA LEU A 103 -12.38 14.62 -16.43
C LEU A 103 -13.81 14.44 -16.94
N ASP A 104 -14.77 15.08 -16.27
CA ASP A 104 -16.09 15.24 -16.83
C ASP A 104 -16.07 16.19 -18.06
N GLU A 105 -17.19 16.35 -18.72
CA GLU A 105 -17.35 17.21 -19.90
C GLU A 105 -16.98 18.68 -19.64
N ASN A 106 -16.92 19.13 -18.38
CA ASN A 106 -16.55 20.47 -17.95
C ASN A 106 -15.07 20.58 -17.50
N GLY A 107 -14.28 19.51 -17.65
CA GLY A 107 -12.90 19.47 -17.21
C GLY A 107 -12.73 19.38 -15.70
N LYS A 108 -13.80 19.03 -14.95
CA LYS A 108 -13.78 18.83 -13.51
C LYS A 108 -13.41 17.39 -13.19
N ASP A 109 -12.66 17.20 -12.09
CA ASP A 109 -12.33 15.88 -11.59
C ASP A 109 -13.61 15.04 -11.44
N ASN A 110 -13.65 13.96 -12.17
CA ASN A 110 -14.76 13.03 -12.07
C ASN A 110 -14.49 12.09 -10.90
N VAL A 111 -15.06 12.44 -9.77
CA VAL A 111 -14.98 11.65 -8.53
C VAL A 111 -15.91 10.44 -8.55
N VAL A 112 -16.52 10.17 -9.71
CA VAL A 112 -17.31 8.96 -9.86
C VAL A 112 -16.33 7.80 -9.80
N PHE A 113 -16.55 6.94 -8.85
CA PHE A 113 -15.86 5.70 -8.59
C PHE A 113 -15.49 5.00 -9.88
N PRO A 114 -14.34 4.30 -9.92
CA PRO A 114 -13.95 3.54 -11.11
C PRO A 114 -15.00 2.57 -11.63
N LEU A 115 -16.19 2.57 -11.08
CA LEU A 115 -17.23 1.61 -11.35
C LEU A 115 -18.28 2.05 -12.31
N ASP A 116 -18.41 3.31 -12.53
CA ASP A 116 -19.32 3.83 -13.56
C ASP A 116 -18.60 3.93 -14.91
N ARG A 117 -17.28 3.68 -14.92
CA ARG A 117 -16.46 3.71 -16.13
C ARG A 117 -15.36 2.69 -16.08
N PRO A 118 -15.03 2.00 -17.16
CA PRO A 118 -13.74 1.33 -17.27
C PRO A 118 -12.64 2.35 -17.04
N CYS A 119 -11.74 2.06 -16.11
CA CYS A 119 -10.46 2.75 -16.05
C CYS A 119 -9.69 2.44 -17.33
N ASP A 120 -8.81 3.34 -17.70
CA ASP A 120 -8.07 3.36 -18.94
C ASP A 120 -7.72 1.97 -19.47
N GLU A 121 -8.00 1.77 -20.75
CA GLU A 121 -7.86 0.51 -21.48
C GLU A 121 -6.40 0.02 -21.59
N GLY A 122 -5.43 0.82 -21.14
CA GLY A 122 -4.00 0.52 -21.29
C GLY A 122 -3.36 -0.36 -20.20
N ASN A 123 -3.98 -0.49 -19.03
CA ASN A 123 -3.41 -1.22 -17.90
C ASN A 123 -4.07 -2.57 -17.67
N THR A 124 -3.52 -3.62 -18.27
CA THR A 124 -3.94 -5.00 -18.04
C THR A 124 -3.19 -5.62 -16.86
N GLY A 125 -3.76 -6.66 -16.29
CA GLY A 125 -3.24 -7.42 -15.15
C GLY A 125 -3.87 -7.03 -13.82
N PRO A 126 -3.51 -7.78 -12.75
CA PRO A 126 -2.70 -9.01 -12.77
C PRO A 126 -3.44 -10.18 -13.43
N ASN A 127 -2.72 -11.10 -14.08
CA ASN A 127 -3.34 -12.22 -14.77
C ASN A 127 -3.39 -13.50 -13.91
N ASP A 128 -2.63 -13.54 -12.83
CA ASP A 128 -2.64 -14.62 -11.85
C ASP A 128 -2.18 -14.13 -10.45
N ILE A 129 -2.29 -15.03 -9.47
CA ILE A 129 -1.92 -14.74 -8.08
C ILE A 129 -0.41 -14.55 -7.87
N ASN A 130 0.45 -14.95 -8.81
CA ASN A 130 1.90 -14.80 -8.70
C ASN A 130 2.39 -13.42 -9.17
N HIS A 131 1.48 -12.58 -9.65
CA HIS A 131 1.81 -11.23 -10.06
C HIS A 131 2.39 -10.41 -8.90
N ARG A 132 3.30 -9.48 -9.23
CA ARG A 132 4.00 -8.62 -8.26
C ARG A 132 3.07 -7.82 -7.33
N TYR A 133 1.85 -7.53 -7.73
CA TYR A 133 0.85 -6.85 -6.89
C TYR A 133 0.48 -7.64 -5.62
N ILE A 134 0.77 -8.94 -5.59
CA ILE A 134 0.62 -9.79 -4.41
C ILE A 134 2.00 -10.19 -3.87
N THR A 135 2.86 -10.74 -4.73
CA THR A 135 4.11 -11.35 -4.31
C THR A 135 5.22 -10.38 -3.92
N GLU A 136 5.10 -9.11 -4.30
CA GLU A 136 6.02 -8.02 -3.93
C GLU A 136 5.35 -7.06 -2.93
N ASP A 137 4.15 -6.55 -3.25
CA ASP A 137 3.53 -5.50 -2.45
C ASP A 137 3.12 -5.97 -1.04
N ILE A 138 2.81 -7.26 -0.85
CA ILE A 138 2.56 -7.79 0.48
C ILE A 138 3.85 -7.85 1.33
N PRO A 139 4.92 -8.56 0.91
CA PRO A 139 6.11 -8.70 1.75
C PRO A 139 6.94 -7.41 1.89
N VAL A 140 6.90 -6.51 0.92
CA VAL A 140 7.69 -5.27 0.93
C VAL A 140 6.89 -4.08 1.45
N GLY A 141 5.57 -4.04 1.18
CA GLY A 141 4.69 -2.94 1.59
C GLY A 141 3.89 -3.28 2.84
N CYS A 142 2.90 -4.17 2.71
CA CYS A 142 1.98 -4.49 3.81
C CYS A 142 2.69 -4.93 5.09
N LYS A 143 3.72 -5.77 4.96
CA LYS A 143 4.48 -6.29 6.12
C LYS A 143 5.21 -5.18 6.87
N ILE A 144 5.74 -4.19 6.19
CA ILE A 144 6.40 -3.05 6.83
C ILE A 144 5.37 -2.19 7.59
N TYR A 145 4.19 -1.95 7.02
CA TYR A 145 3.12 -1.23 7.73
C TYR A 145 2.64 -2.00 8.97
N HIS A 146 2.46 -3.32 8.85
CA HIS A 146 2.16 -4.18 10.00
C HIS A 146 3.20 -4.04 11.12
N ASP A 147 4.49 -4.17 10.79
CA ASP A 147 5.57 -4.09 11.77
C ASP A 147 5.67 -2.70 12.42
N LEU A 148 5.48 -1.64 11.64
CA LEU A 148 5.40 -0.28 12.16
C LEU A 148 4.16 -0.10 13.06
N GLY A 149 3.02 -0.67 12.66
CA GLY A 149 1.81 -0.70 13.48
C GLY A 149 2.07 -1.31 14.86
N ILE A 150 2.71 -2.49 14.91
CA ILE A 150 3.09 -3.14 16.17
C ILE A 150 4.06 -2.25 16.97
N GLN A 151 5.11 -1.74 16.35
CA GLN A 151 6.14 -0.95 17.03
C GLN A 151 5.60 0.34 17.65
N PHE A 152 4.63 0.98 17.00
CA PHE A 152 4.06 2.25 17.44
C PHE A 152 2.65 2.14 18.04
N GLY A 153 2.17 0.91 18.28
CA GLY A 153 0.90 0.66 18.96
C GLY A 153 -0.34 1.03 18.13
N VAL A 154 -0.26 0.90 16.81
CA VAL A 154 -1.36 1.17 15.88
C VAL A 154 -1.91 -0.15 15.34
N PRO A 155 -3.18 -0.50 15.58
CA PRO A 155 -3.81 -1.68 14.97
C PRO A 155 -3.90 -1.57 13.45
N THR A 156 -3.64 -2.68 12.76
CA THR A 156 -3.65 -2.77 11.30
C THR A 156 -4.52 -3.93 10.77
N PRO A 157 -5.80 -4.03 11.20
CA PRO A 157 -6.62 -5.21 10.91
C PRO A 157 -6.87 -5.46 9.41
N ILE A 158 -6.98 -4.43 8.60
CA ILE A 158 -7.17 -4.59 7.15
C ILE A 158 -5.87 -5.02 6.48
N ILE A 159 -4.75 -4.37 6.81
CA ILE A 159 -3.43 -4.75 6.32
C ILE A 159 -3.12 -6.20 6.71
N ASP A 160 -3.37 -6.58 7.96
CA ASP A 160 -3.14 -7.94 8.47
C ASP A 160 -4.00 -8.97 7.73
N ALA A 161 -5.28 -8.66 7.48
CA ALA A 161 -6.16 -9.52 6.71
C ALA A 161 -5.63 -9.75 5.28
N MET A 162 -5.14 -8.71 4.61
CA MET A 162 -4.54 -8.84 3.27
C MET A 162 -3.30 -9.73 3.29
N ILE A 163 -2.44 -9.60 4.30
CA ILE A 163 -1.25 -10.45 4.45
C ILE A 163 -1.64 -11.92 4.65
N VAL A 164 -2.65 -12.19 5.50
CA VAL A 164 -3.14 -13.55 5.78
C VAL A 164 -3.74 -14.20 4.53
N ILE A 165 -4.65 -13.49 3.85
CA ILE A 165 -5.34 -14.01 2.67
C ILE A 165 -4.35 -14.25 1.53
N GLY A 166 -3.46 -13.29 1.25
CA GLY A 166 -2.41 -13.45 0.25
C GLY A 166 -1.46 -14.61 0.57
N GLY A 167 -1.15 -14.80 1.85
CA GLY A 167 -0.38 -15.96 2.32
C GLY A 167 -1.09 -17.27 2.05
N ALA A 168 -2.41 -17.32 2.28
CA ALA A 168 -3.22 -18.51 2.01
C ALA A 168 -3.25 -18.88 0.52
N TYR A 169 -3.31 -17.90 -0.38
CA TYR A 169 -3.22 -18.14 -1.83
C TYR A 169 -1.92 -18.83 -2.26
N HIS A 170 -0.83 -18.57 -1.54
CA HIS A 170 0.50 -19.09 -1.84
C HIS A 170 0.94 -20.23 -0.89
N GLU A 171 0.05 -20.74 -0.04
CA GLU A 171 0.35 -21.79 0.95
C GLU A 171 1.56 -21.46 1.84
N LYS A 172 1.76 -20.17 2.17
CA LYS A 172 2.90 -19.66 2.97
C LYS A 172 2.49 -18.57 3.94
N SER A 173 3.41 -18.21 4.82
CA SER A 173 3.21 -17.11 5.76
C SER A 173 4.08 -15.91 5.40
N PHE A 174 3.50 -14.89 4.81
CA PHE A 174 4.21 -13.62 4.56
C PHE A 174 4.66 -12.90 5.84
N PHE A 175 4.05 -13.20 6.99
CA PHE A 175 4.56 -12.68 8.27
C PHE A 175 5.93 -13.24 8.65
N LYS A 176 6.22 -14.49 8.28
CA LYS A 176 7.44 -15.21 8.70
C LYS A 176 8.50 -15.27 7.61
N GLU A 177 8.09 -15.31 6.37
CA GLU A 177 8.96 -15.66 5.24
C GLU A 177 9.46 -14.45 4.47
N THR A 178 9.13 -13.23 4.91
CA THR A 178 9.67 -12.03 4.29
C THR A 178 11.05 -11.67 4.84
N LYS A 179 11.96 -11.35 3.94
CA LYS A 179 13.29 -10.81 4.26
C LYS A 179 13.22 -9.38 4.79
N TYR A 180 12.29 -8.59 4.24
CA TYR A 180 12.18 -7.15 4.52
C TYR A 180 11.31 -6.92 5.76
N ASN A 181 11.93 -6.57 6.86
CA ASN A 181 11.28 -6.24 8.12
C ASN A 181 12.05 -5.10 8.82
N LEU A 182 11.56 -4.60 9.95
CA LEU A 182 12.18 -3.46 10.64
C LEU A 182 13.59 -3.77 11.17
N GLU A 183 13.89 -5.04 11.45
CA GLU A 183 15.23 -5.47 11.85
C GLU A 183 16.22 -5.39 10.67
N TYR A 184 15.82 -5.89 9.50
CA TYR A 184 16.60 -5.76 8.27
C TYR A 184 16.85 -4.29 7.89
N LEU A 185 15.85 -3.42 8.12
CA LEU A 185 15.98 -1.99 7.89
C LEU A 185 16.76 -1.25 8.99
N GLY A 186 17.13 -1.95 10.08
CA GLY A 186 17.86 -1.35 11.20
C GLY A 186 17.06 -0.39 12.07
N ILE A 187 15.72 -0.40 11.97
CA ILE A 187 14.84 0.54 12.68
C ILE A 187 13.95 -0.11 13.75
N LYS A 188 14.12 -1.43 13.96
CA LYS A 188 13.39 -2.16 14.99
C LYS A 188 13.73 -1.60 16.38
N HIS A 189 12.72 -1.46 17.22
CA HIS A 189 12.81 -0.92 18.58
C HIS A 189 13.20 0.56 18.71
N MET A 190 13.33 1.29 17.60
CA MET A 190 13.53 2.73 17.68
C MET A 190 12.28 3.41 18.26
N THR A 191 12.50 4.35 19.17
CA THR A 191 11.45 5.29 19.58
C THR A 191 11.12 6.24 18.43
N LYS A 192 9.97 6.93 18.51
CA LYS A 192 9.60 7.94 17.54
C LYS A 192 10.75 8.94 17.29
N ASP A 193 11.30 9.52 18.36
CA ASP A 193 12.32 10.56 18.24
C ASP A 193 13.61 10.02 17.64
N SER A 194 14.04 8.81 18.05
CA SER A 194 15.23 8.18 17.50
C SER A 194 15.05 7.78 16.02
N LEU A 195 13.85 7.32 15.64
CA LEU A 195 13.53 7.02 14.25
C LEU A 195 13.56 8.28 13.39
N LEU A 196 12.86 9.35 13.80
CA LEU A 196 12.86 10.60 13.06
C LEU A 196 14.26 11.21 12.94
N LYS A 197 15.06 11.15 13.99
CA LYS A 197 16.45 11.60 13.96
C LYS A 197 17.29 10.77 12.98
N TYR A 198 17.17 9.43 13.05
CA TYR A 198 17.87 8.54 12.12
C TYR A 198 17.53 8.83 10.66
N LEU A 199 16.23 9.03 10.37
CA LEU A 199 15.76 9.29 9.01
C LEU A 199 16.21 10.65 8.45
N ARG A 200 16.37 11.66 9.32
CA ARG A 200 16.84 13.00 8.92
C ARG A 200 18.35 13.10 8.82
N GLU A 201 19.07 12.45 9.71
CA GLU A 201 20.52 12.60 9.85
C GLU A 201 21.30 11.42 9.22
N GLY A 202 20.61 10.33 8.86
CA GLY A 202 21.23 9.13 8.29
C GLY A 202 22.11 8.34 9.27
N TYR A 203 22.06 8.64 10.56
CA TYR A 203 22.97 8.09 11.56
C TYR A 203 22.30 7.92 12.92
N TYR A 204 22.40 6.73 13.50
CA TYR A 204 21.95 6.43 14.85
C TYR A 204 23.06 5.77 15.66
N LYS A 205 23.58 6.45 16.68
CA LYS A 205 24.43 5.85 17.70
C LYS A 205 23.56 5.11 18.70
N ASN A 206 23.69 3.81 18.76
CA ASN A 206 23.07 3.04 19.83
C ASN A 206 23.86 3.31 21.13
N GLU A 207 23.32 4.10 22.04
CA GLU A 207 23.96 4.44 23.32
C GLU A 207 24.08 3.25 24.29
N GLN A 208 23.57 2.06 23.91
CA GLN A 208 23.62 0.86 24.74
C GLN A 208 24.90 0.03 24.61
N SER A 209 25.86 0.41 23.77
CA SER A 209 27.11 -0.37 23.59
C SER A 209 28.30 0.09 24.46
N THR A 210 28.10 1.01 25.40
CA THR A 210 29.20 1.50 26.26
C THR A 210 29.28 0.86 27.65
N CYS A 211 28.54 -0.20 27.94
CA CYS A 211 28.51 -0.83 29.26
C CYS A 211 29.07 -2.26 29.35
N GLN A 212 29.94 -2.69 28.45
CA GLN A 212 30.62 -3.99 28.61
C GLN A 212 32.05 -3.96 28.07
N HIS A 213 32.92 -3.13 28.64
CA HIS A 213 34.37 -3.38 28.62
C HIS A 213 35.01 -2.62 29.78
N ASN A 214 34.77 -3.08 30.99
CA ASN A 214 35.65 -2.88 32.17
C ASN A 214 35.26 -3.90 33.26
N MET A 215 35.75 -5.09 33.13
CA MET A 215 36.15 -5.97 34.26
C MET A 215 37.27 -6.88 33.79
#